data_9e5c12a9c6baf8ae9fba5d3fbdbe9944
#
_entry.id   9e5c12a9c6baf8ae9fba5d3fbdbe9944
#
_cell.length_a   1.000
_cell.length_b   1.000
_cell.length_c   1.000
_cell.angle_alpha   90.00
_cell.angle_beta   90.00
_cell.angle_gamma   90.00
#
_symmetry.space_group_name_H-M   'P 1'
#
loop_
_entity.id
_entity.type
_entity.pdbx_description
1 polymer ?
#
loop_
_entity_poly.entity_id
_entity_poly.type
_entity_poly.pdbx_seq_one_letter_code
_entity_poly.pdbx_strand_id
1 'polypeptide(L)'
;MRGTRAAKGRPYTGPPIPIDTPTAHQENTNMKTVTIYTDGACSGNPGPGGWGAILMYGPHTKELSGGEAQTTNNRMELTGVISALELLKEPCRVELYSDSKYVIDGLGKGWAKGWRARGWVKSDKKPALNPDLWGRLLDLYEKHDVHLHWVKGHAENQYNNRCDQLAVAQSQKYK
;
A
#
# COMPACT_ATOMS: atom_id res chain seq x y z
N MET A 1 6.77 14.68 30.54
CA MET A 1 7.02 13.98 31.09
C MET A 1 7.27 13.38 31.21
N ARG A 2 7.01 13.85 30.68
CA ARG A 2 7.24 13.10 31.07
C ARG A 2 7.24 12.45 30.87
N GLY A 3 6.83 13.33 30.61
CA GLY A 3 6.97 12.59 30.86
C GLY A 3 6.97 12.06 30.53
N THR A 4 6.68 11.99 29.69
CA THR A 4 6.87 11.31 29.90
C THR A 4 7.07 10.66 29.81
N ARG A 5 6.79 10.68 29.18
CA ARG A 5 7.09 9.94 29.48
C ARG A 5 6.97 9.25 29.45
N ALA A 6 6.40 9.50 28.83
CA ALA A 6 6.37 8.82 29.05
C ALA A 6 6.40 8.24 28.94
N ALA A 7 6.05 8.25 28.50
CA ALA A 7 6.10 7.64 28.62
C ALA A 7 6.16 7.03 28.49
N LYS A 8 6.04 6.88 28.34
CA LYS A 8 6.17 6.27 28.52
C LYS A 8 5.94 5.76 28.79
N GLY A 9 5.51 6.19 28.31
CA GLY A 9 5.30 5.91 28.62
C GLY A 9 5.06 5.80 29.14
N ARG A 10 4.75 5.87 29.65
CA ARG A 10 4.64 5.84 30.31
C ARG A 10 4.19 5.98 30.69
N PRO A 11 4.12 6.24 30.72
CA PRO A 11 3.75 6.64 31.07
C PRO A 11 3.78 6.97 31.45
N TYR A 12 3.70 7.52 31.57
CA TYR A 12 3.91 7.94 31.99
C TYR A 12 3.78 7.76 32.61
N THR A 13 3.69 8.01 32.30
CA THR A 13 3.51 8.29 32.72
C THR A 13 3.45 8.90 33.14
N GLY A 14 3.16 9.54 33.08
CA GLY A 14 3.09 10.23 33.01
C GLY A 14 2.66 10.83 32.97
N PRO A 15 2.68 11.13 32.96
CA PRO A 15 2.22 11.69 32.61
C PRO A 15 1.79 11.89 32.30
N PRO A 16 1.51 12.33 32.11
CA PRO A 16 1.22 12.45 31.45
C PRO A 16 1.38 12.84 30.98
N ILE A 17 1.44 13.22 30.20
CA ILE A 17 1.77 13.46 29.58
C ILE A 17 1.54 13.90 29.08
N PRO A 18 1.53 14.22 28.79
CA PRO A 18 1.46 14.60 28.29
C PRO A 18 1.39 14.74 27.86
N ILE A 19 1.30 15.03 27.34
CA ILE A 19 1.43 14.99 26.90
C ILE A 19 1.30 15.09 26.21
N ASP A 20 1.30 15.41 25.52
CA ASP A 20 1.26 15.46 24.87
C ASP A 20 0.52 15.23 24.32
N THR A 21 -0.07 15.53 23.77
CA THR A 21 -0.66 15.08 23.23
C THR A 21 -0.75 14.23 22.84
N PRO A 22 -1.02 13.95 22.74
CA PRO A 22 -1.02 13.03 22.19
C PRO A 22 -1.26 12.50 21.77
N THR A 23 -1.98 12.39 22.05
CA THR A 23 -1.91 11.88 21.39
C THR A 23 -1.80 10.83 20.25
N ALA A 24 -2.12 10.99 18.99
CA ALA A 24 -1.97 10.17 17.80
C ALA A 24 -0.55 9.71 17.60
N HIS A 25 0.38 10.55 17.94
CA HIS A 25 1.79 10.18 17.87
C HIS A 25 2.15 9.01 18.76
N GLN A 26 1.60 8.98 19.95
CA GLN A 26 1.90 7.90 20.88
C GLN A 26 1.32 6.58 20.41
N GLU A 27 0.16 6.63 19.78
CA GLU A 27 -0.43 5.42 19.20
C GLU A 27 0.44 4.88 18.09
N ASN A 28 0.98 5.76 17.24
CA ASN A 28 1.81 5.34 16.11
C ASN A 28 3.14 4.72 16.57
N THR A 29 3.70 5.13 17.72
CA THR A 29 4.96 4.56 18.19
C THR A 29 4.82 3.10 18.59
N ASN A 30 3.60 2.63 18.85
CA ASN A 30 3.37 1.23 19.22
C ASN A 30 3.05 0.34 18.03
N MET A 31 2.87 0.93 16.85
CA MET A 31 2.60 0.16 15.64
C MET A 31 3.89 -0.42 15.08
N LYS A 32 3.78 -1.64 14.55
CA LYS A 32 4.86 -2.23 13.79
C LYS A 32 5.02 -1.48 12.47
N THR A 33 6.25 -1.28 12.05
CA THR A 33 6.55 -0.65 10.76
C THR A 33 6.93 -1.73 9.76
N VAL A 34 6.19 -1.78 8.66
CA VAL A 34 6.41 -2.73 7.57
C VAL A 34 6.72 -1.95 6.31
N THR A 35 7.79 -2.31 5.64
CA THR A 35 8.14 -1.72 4.34
C THR A 35 7.63 -2.65 3.25
N ILE A 36 6.91 -2.09 2.28
CA ILE A 36 6.29 -2.85 1.19
C ILE A 36 6.69 -2.25 -0.14
N TYR A 37 7.17 -3.10 -1.05
CA TYR A 37 7.37 -2.77 -2.46
C TYR A 37 6.39 -3.60 -3.28
N THR A 38 5.79 -3.00 -4.30
CA THR A 38 4.87 -3.70 -5.20
C THR A 38 5.11 -3.29 -6.64
N ASP A 39 4.72 -4.18 -7.56
CA ASP A 39 4.72 -3.88 -8.99
C ASP A 39 3.68 -4.74 -9.68
N GLY A 40 3.22 -4.30 -10.85
CA GLY A 40 2.30 -5.04 -11.70
C GLY A 40 2.78 -5.03 -13.14
N ALA A 41 2.42 -6.05 -13.88
CA ALA A 41 2.77 -6.18 -15.28
C ALA A 41 1.61 -6.82 -16.03
N CYS A 42 1.45 -6.45 -17.29
CA CYS A 42 0.41 -7.02 -18.13
C CYS A 42 0.94 -7.17 -19.56
N SER A 43 0.74 -8.34 -20.13
CA SER A 43 1.15 -8.63 -21.52
C SER A 43 -0.03 -8.37 -22.42
N GLY A 44 -0.01 -7.22 -23.12
CA GLY A 44 -1.21 -6.70 -23.75
C GLY A 44 -2.12 -6.09 -22.67
N ASN A 45 -2.82 -5.07 -22.96
CA ASN A 45 -3.60 -4.34 -21.95
C ASN A 45 -5.00 -4.09 -22.49
N PRO A 46 -5.99 -5.04 -22.33
CA PRO A 46 -5.97 -6.18 -21.43
C PRO A 46 -5.25 -7.42 -21.98
N GLY A 47 -4.92 -8.33 -21.05
CA GLY A 47 -4.28 -9.58 -21.37
C GLY A 47 -3.80 -10.29 -20.11
N PRO A 48 -2.92 -11.31 -20.25
CA PRO A 48 -2.35 -11.97 -19.08
C PRO A 48 -1.51 -11.00 -18.26
N GLY A 49 -1.70 -11.01 -16.97
CA GLY A 49 -0.97 -10.11 -16.09
C GLY A 49 -0.54 -10.76 -14.80
N GLY A 50 0.36 -10.10 -14.10
CA GLY A 50 0.86 -10.55 -12.82
C GLY A 50 1.22 -9.38 -11.93
N TRP A 51 1.40 -9.68 -10.65
CA TRP A 51 1.83 -8.71 -9.67
C TRP A 51 2.86 -9.35 -8.75
N GLY A 52 3.69 -8.52 -8.15
CA GLY A 52 4.67 -8.95 -7.16
C GLY A 52 4.73 -7.97 -6.02
N ALA A 53 5.06 -8.48 -4.84
CA ALA A 53 5.18 -7.67 -3.64
C ALA A 53 6.28 -8.22 -2.74
N ILE A 54 6.96 -7.33 -2.05
CA ILE A 54 7.96 -7.68 -1.04
C ILE A 54 7.59 -6.94 0.24
N LEU A 55 7.45 -7.70 1.33
CA LEU A 55 7.18 -7.14 2.66
C LEU A 55 8.40 -7.37 3.54
N MET A 56 8.82 -6.31 4.22
CA MET A 56 9.98 -6.37 5.13
C MET A 56 9.60 -5.86 6.50
N TYR A 57 9.90 -6.67 7.51
CA TYR A 57 9.69 -6.30 8.92
C TYR A 57 10.91 -6.76 9.72
N GLY A 58 11.71 -5.80 10.21
CA GLY A 58 12.96 -6.12 10.86
C GLY A 58 13.84 -6.97 9.95
N PRO A 59 14.34 -8.12 10.42
CA PRO A 59 15.15 -9.01 9.58
C PRO A 59 14.32 -9.93 8.67
N HIS A 60 12.99 -9.87 8.76
CA HIS A 60 12.11 -10.76 8.02
C HIS A 60 11.73 -10.15 6.68
N THR A 61 11.79 -10.97 5.63
CA THR A 61 11.39 -10.56 4.28
C THR A 61 10.48 -11.64 3.70
N LYS A 62 9.38 -11.21 3.08
CA LYS A 62 8.44 -12.13 2.45
C LYS A 62 8.11 -11.62 1.06
N GLU A 63 8.13 -12.53 0.09
CA GLU A 63 7.72 -12.24 -1.29
C GLU A 63 6.34 -12.84 -1.53
N LEU A 64 5.50 -12.08 -2.24
CA LEU A 64 4.20 -12.54 -2.71
C LEU A 64 4.13 -12.30 -4.21
N SER A 65 3.37 -13.13 -4.91
CA SER A 65 3.08 -12.88 -6.32
C SER A 65 1.81 -13.62 -6.72
N GLY A 66 1.19 -13.16 -7.81
CA GLY A 66 0.01 -13.79 -8.38
C GLY A 66 -0.26 -13.23 -9.74
N GLY A 67 -1.28 -13.74 -10.40
CA GLY A 67 -1.61 -13.28 -11.74
C GLY A 67 -3.00 -13.68 -12.18
N GLU A 68 -3.39 -13.20 -13.35
CA GLU A 68 -4.70 -13.46 -13.95
C GLU A 68 -4.53 -13.58 -15.46
N ALA A 69 -5.38 -14.40 -16.08
CA ALA A 69 -5.33 -14.63 -17.52
C ALA A 69 -5.82 -13.42 -18.32
N GLN A 70 -6.75 -12.64 -17.76
CA GLN A 70 -7.34 -11.50 -18.45
C GLN A 70 -7.49 -10.35 -17.46
N THR A 71 -6.59 -9.36 -17.58
CA THR A 71 -6.55 -8.26 -16.65
C THR A 71 -5.90 -7.03 -17.33
N THR A 72 -5.63 -6.00 -16.54
CA THR A 72 -4.95 -4.79 -17.02
C THR A 72 -3.77 -4.47 -16.12
N ASN A 73 -2.87 -3.63 -16.59
CA ASN A 73 -1.73 -3.20 -15.79
C ASN A 73 -2.19 -2.54 -14.48
N ASN A 74 -3.18 -1.63 -14.57
CA ASN A 74 -3.67 -0.93 -13.39
C ASN A 74 -4.30 -1.88 -12.37
N ARG A 75 -5.04 -2.90 -12.83
CA ARG A 75 -5.62 -3.89 -11.92
C ARG A 75 -4.53 -4.69 -11.21
N MET A 76 -3.45 -5.03 -11.91
CA MET A 76 -2.34 -5.76 -11.30
C MET A 76 -1.58 -4.89 -10.28
N GLU A 77 -1.42 -3.61 -10.57
CA GLU A 77 -0.83 -2.68 -9.61
C GLU A 77 -1.66 -2.59 -8.33
N LEU A 78 -2.97 -2.45 -8.47
CA LEU A 78 -3.87 -2.41 -7.31
C LEU A 78 -3.85 -3.73 -6.54
N THR A 79 -3.92 -4.86 -7.26
CA THR A 79 -3.98 -6.18 -6.63
C THR A 79 -2.71 -6.47 -5.83
N GLY A 80 -1.56 -6.03 -6.31
CA GLY A 80 -0.30 -6.20 -5.58
C GLY A 80 -0.34 -5.51 -4.23
N VAL A 81 -0.79 -4.26 -4.19
CA VAL A 81 -0.88 -3.50 -2.95
C VAL A 81 -1.91 -4.12 -2.01
N ILE A 82 -3.09 -4.46 -2.54
CA ILE A 82 -4.16 -5.08 -1.75
C ILE A 82 -3.66 -6.37 -1.11
N SER A 83 -3.02 -7.24 -1.90
CA SER A 83 -2.56 -8.54 -1.42
C SER A 83 -1.52 -8.40 -0.32
N ALA A 84 -0.61 -7.42 -0.46
CA ALA A 84 0.39 -7.16 0.56
C ALA A 84 -0.25 -6.66 1.85
N LEU A 85 -1.17 -5.69 1.76
CA LEU A 85 -1.82 -5.15 2.94
C LEU A 85 -2.71 -6.17 3.64
N GLU A 86 -3.38 -7.04 2.88
CA GLU A 86 -4.22 -8.09 3.46
C GLU A 86 -3.44 -9.10 4.26
N LEU A 87 -2.15 -9.23 4.03
CA LEU A 87 -1.31 -10.13 4.81
C LEU A 87 -1.07 -9.61 6.23
N LEU A 88 -1.22 -8.32 6.45
CA LEU A 88 -1.00 -7.70 7.75
C LEU A 88 -2.21 -7.96 8.66
N LYS A 89 -1.97 -8.60 9.81
CA LYS A 89 -3.07 -9.06 10.68
C LYS A 89 -3.51 -8.04 11.69
N GLU A 90 -2.73 -6.96 11.85
CA GLU A 90 -3.04 -5.88 12.79
C GLU A 90 -2.71 -4.55 12.14
N PRO A 91 -3.26 -3.43 12.64
CA PRO A 91 -2.89 -2.14 12.08
C PRO A 91 -1.39 -1.90 12.20
N CYS A 92 -0.78 -1.48 11.10
CA CYS A 92 0.65 -1.25 11.00
C CYS A 92 0.93 0.12 10.41
N ARG A 93 2.11 0.65 10.72
CA ARG A 93 2.69 1.71 9.93
C ARG A 93 3.31 1.07 8.69
N VAL A 94 2.92 1.53 7.52
CA VAL A 94 3.37 0.96 6.26
C VAL A 94 4.11 2.01 5.45
N GLU A 95 5.35 1.70 5.07
CA GLU A 95 6.09 2.49 4.08
C GLU A 95 5.89 1.78 2.74
N LEU A 96 5.03 2.31 1.90
CA LEU A 96 4.64 1.68 0.63
C LEU A 96 5.36 2.34 -0.54
N TYR A 97 6.12 1.54 -1.28
CA TYR A 97 6.88 1.98 -2.45
C TYR A 97 6.28 1.36 -3.71
N SER A 98 5.98 2.21 -4.69
CA SER A 98 5.43 1.76 -5.98
C SER A 98 5.87 2.72 -7.08
N ASP A 99 6.06 2.20 -8.29
CA ASP A 99 6.31 3.03 -9.46
C ASP A 99 5.00 3.42 -10.17
N SER A 100 3.86 2.94 -9.70
CA SER A 100 2.55 3.23 -10.28
C SER A 100 2.03 4.58 -9.80
N LYS A 101 2.07 5.58 -10.67
CA LYS A 101 1.45 6.88 -10.39
C LYS A 101 -0.06 6.74 -10.17
N TYR A 102 -0.70 5.81 -10.86
CA TYR A 102 -2.11 5.55 -10.71
C TYR A 102 -2.47 5.20 -9.27
N VAL A 103 -1.69 4.33 -8.64
CA VAL A 103 -1.91 3.94 -7.24
C VAL A 103 -1.51 5.07 -6.30
N ILE A 104 -0.31 5.58 -6.45
CA ILE A 104 0.25 6.59 -5.53
C ILE A 104 -0.62 7.86 -5.53
N ASP A 105 -0.99 8.36 -6.71
CA ASP A 105 -1.80 9.57 -6.80
C ASP A 105 -3.25 9.31 -6.44
N GLY A 106 -3.78 8.15 -6.82
CA GLY A 106 -5.15 7.79 -6.47
C GLY A 106 -5.38 7.78 -4.97
N LEU A 107 -4.40 7.30 -4.21
CA LEU A 107 -4.46 7.33 -2.75
C LEU A 107 -4.01 8.68 -2.19
N GLY A 108 -2.83 9.14 -2.60
CA GLY A 108 -2.17 10.28 -1.97
C GLY A 108 -2.84 11.62 -2.24
N LYS A 109 -3.42 11.79 -3.41
CA LYS A 109 -4.15 13.00 -3.78
C LYS A 109 -5.63 12.91 -3.44
N GLY A 110 -6.07 11.78 -2.87
CA GLY A 110 -7.46 11.61 -2.46
C GLY A 110 -8.44 11.35 -3.58
N TRP A 111 -7.95 11.05 -4.80
CA TRP A 111 -8.82 10.85 -5.95
C TRP A 111 -9.78 9.67 -5.74
N ALA A 112 -9.26 8.53 -5.32
CA ALA A 112 -10.08 7.33 -5.16
C ALA A 112 -11.12 7.51 -4.04
N LYS A 113 -10.74 8.15 -2.95
CA LYS A 113 -11.66 8.45 -1.86
C LYS A 113 -12.80 9.35 -2.36
N GLY A 114 -12.46 10.34 -3.18
CA GLY A 114 -13.45 11.21 -3.80
C GLY A 114 -14.37 10.46 -4.76
N TRP A 115 -13.81 9.55 -5.56
CA TRP A 115 -14.65 8.74 -6.46
C TRP A 115 -15.64 7.89 -5.68
N ARG A 116 -15.19 7.25 -4.61
CA ARG A 116 -16.09 6.43 -3.77
C ARG A 116 -17.20 7.29 -3.17
N ALA A 117 -16.84 8.48 -2.69
CA ALA A 117 -17.84 9.39 -2.08
C ALA A 117 -18.91 9.83 -3.07
N ARG A 118 -18.60 9.84 -4.37
CA ARG A 118 -19.53 10.23 -5.42
C ARG A 118 -20.14 9.03 -6.16
N GLY A 119 -20.10 7.85 -5.56
CA GLY A 119 -20.68 6.65 -6.18
C GLY A 119 -19.86 6.11 -7.34
N TRP A 120 -18.52 6.26 -7.26
CA TRP A 120 -17.58 5.81 -8.27
C TRP A 120 -17.68 6.58 -9.58
N VAL A 121 -17.85 7.87 -9.45
CA VAL A 121 -17.89 8.81 -10.57
C VAL A 121 -16.76 9.82 -10.40
N LYS A 122 -16.02 10.07 -11.48
CA LYS A 122 -14.93 11.04 -11.48
C LYS A 122 -15.49 12.46 -11.59
N SER A 123 -14.61 13.45 -11.40
CA SER A 123 -15.01 14.86 -11.45
C SER A 123 -15.57 15.26 -12.82
N ASP A 124 -15.14 14.59 -13.90
CA ASP A 124 -15.65 14.84 -15.27
C ASP A 124 -16.95 14.08 -15.55
N LYS A 125 -17.53 13.46 -14.51
CA LYS A 125 -18.80 12.70 -14.54
C LYS A 125 -18.69 11.37 -15.27
N LYS A 126 -17.50 10.95 -15.66
CA LYS A 126 -17.28 9.62 -16.25
C LYS A 126 -17.11 8.59 -15.12
N PRO A 127 -17.45 7.31 -15.39
CA PRO A 127 -17.25 6.27 -14.37
C PRO A 127 -15.79 6.14 -13.99
N ALA A 128 -15.53 5.98 -12.70
CA ALA A 128 -14.20 5.60 -12.23
C ALA A 128 -13.98 4.12 -12.52
N LEU A 129 -12.78 3.77 -12.98
CA LEU A 129 -12.45 2.39 -13.29
C LEU A 129 -12.02 1.64 -12.02
N ASN A 130 -12.20 0.32 -12.05
CA ASN A 130 -11.73 -0.59 -10.99
C ASN A 130 -12.33 -0.28 -9.61
N PRO A 131 -13.64 0.02 -9.52
CA PRO A 131 -14.23 0.36 -8.22
C PRO A 131 -14.16 -0.79 -7.22
N ASP A 132 -14.20 -2.03 -7.69
CA ASP A 132 -14.05 -3.22 -6.84
C ASP A 132 -12.71 -3.22 -6.10
N LEU A 133 -11.63 -3.02 -6.84
CA LEU A 133 -10.28 -3.03 -6.26
C LEU A 133 -10.02 -1.77 -5.45
N TRP A 134 -10.44 -0.60 -5.95
CA TRP A 134 -10.26 0.63 -5.21
C TRP A 134 -11.00 0.62 -3.88
N GLY A 135 -12.20 0.04 -3.84
CA GLY A 135 -12.96 -0.07 -2.59
C GLY A 135 -12.23 -0.89 -1.55
N ARG A 136 -11.69 -2.05 -1.96
CA ARG A 136 -10.90 -2.90 -1.07
C ARG A 136 -9.64 -2.18 -0.59
N LEU A 137 -8.95 -1.52 -1.50
CA LEU A 137 -7.71 -0.83 -1.15
C LEU A 137 -7.96 0.33 -0.19
N LEU A 138 -9.02 1.11 -0.41
CA LEU A 138 -9.34 2.22 0.49
C LEU A 138 -9.63 1.73 1.90
N ASP A 139 -10.36 0.62 2.06
CA ASP A 139 -10.62 0.06 3.37
C ASP A 139 -9.33 -0.35 4.09
N LEU A 140 -8.40 -0.96 3.36
CA LEU A 140 -7.10 -1.34 3.91
C LEU A 140 -6.25 -0.11 4.21
N TYR A 141 -6.30 0.88 3.34
CA TYR A 141 -5.55 2.13 3.51
C TYR A 141 -5.97 2.85 4.80
N GLU A 142 -7.28 2.83 5.10
CA GLU A 142 -7.82 3.45 6.31
C GLU A 142 -7.49 2.66 7.57
N LYS A 143 -7.32 1.34 7.44
CA LYS A 143 -6.99 0.47 8.57
C LYS A 143 -5.55 0.66 9.03
N HIS A 144 -4.64 0.97 8.11
CA HIS A 144 -3.22 1.11 8.40
C HIS A 144 -2.78 2.57 8.27
N ASP A 145 -1.65 2.89 8.88
CA ASP A 145 -1.01 4.20 8.72
C ASP A 145 -0.04 4.12 7.53
N VAL A 146 -0.54 4.37 6.34
CA VAL A 146 0.22 4.15 5.10
C VAL A 146 0.90 5.43 4.65
N HIS A 147 2.21 5.34 4.46
CA HIS A 147 3.05 6.41 3.93
C HIS A 147 3.46 6.03 2.52
N LEU A 148 3.12 6.86 1.55
CA LEU A 148 3.29 6.56 0.13
C LEU A 148 4.60 7.11 -0.39
N HIS A 149 5.33 6.28 -1.16
CA HIS A 149 6.59 6.67 -1.79
C HIS A 149 6.56 6.25 -3.25
N TRP A 150 6.59 7.22 -4.14
CA TRP A 150 6.71 6.92 -5.55
C TRP A 150 8.18 6.66 -5.88
N VAL A 151 8.45 5.55 -6.57
CA VAL A 151 9.79 5.24 -7.07
C VAL A 151 9.75 5.29 -8.59
N LYS A 152 10.80 5.83 -9.17
CA LYS A 152 10.91 5.88 -10.63
C LYS A 152 11.16 4.45 -11.13
N GLY A 153 10.31 3.99 -12.04
CA GLY A 153 10.40 2.62 -12.55
C GLY A 153 11.73 2.34 -13.21
N HIS A 154 12.18 1.09 -13.06
CA HIS A 154 13.42 0.57 -13.66
C HIS A 154 14.68 1.34 -13.26
N ALA A 155 14.60 2.12 -12.19
CA ALA A 155 15.78 2.79 -11.67
C ALA A 155 16.62 1.79 -10.87
N GLU A 156 17.39 2.27 -9.95
CA GLU A 156 18.42 1.47 -9.28
C GLU A 156 17.89 0.70 -8.07
N ASN A 157 16.58 0.70 -7.85
CA ASN A 157 16.00 0.07 -6.67
C ASN A 157 15.86 -1.44 -6.87
N GLN A 158 16.64 -2.20 -6.11
CA GLN A 158 16.66 -3.65 -6.24
C GLN A 158 15.32 -4.31 -5.88
N TYR A 159 14.59 -3.73 -4.93
CA TYR A 159 13.32 -4.31 -4.50
C TYR A 159 12.23 -4.06 -5.54
N ASN A 160 12.22 -2.87 -6.13
CA ASN A 160 11.30 -2.59 -7.22
C ASN A 160 11.57 -3.52 -8.41
N ASN A 161 12.84 -3.72 -8.75
CA ASN A 161 13.23 -4.63 -9.82
C ASN A 161 12.82 -6.07 -9.52
N ARG A 162 12.96 -6.49 -8.27
CA ARG A 162 12.53 -7.85 -7.87
C ARG A 162 11.02 -8.01 -8.01
N CYS A 163 10.24 -7.01 -7.61
CA CYS A 163 8.79 -7.05 -7.77
C CYS A 163 8.39 -7.13 -9.25
N ASP A 164 9.10 -6.41 -10.12
CA ASP A 164 8.89 -6.50 -11.56
C ASP A 164 9.14 -7.92 -12.06
N GLN A 165 10.23 -8.55 -11.64
CA GLN A 165 10.53 -9.94 -12.03
C GLN A 165 9.42 -10.89 -11.58
N LEU A 166 8.92 -10.73 -10.36
CA LEU A 166 7.83 -11.55 -9.85
C LEU A 166 6.57 -11.35 -10.68
N ALA A 167 6.24 -10.10 -10.98
CA ALA A 167 5.05 -9.75 -11.77
C ALA A 167 5.12 -10.34 -13.17
N VAL A 168 6.25 -10.16 -13.85
CA VAL A 168 6.45 -10.67 -15.21
C VAL A 168 6.38 -12.20 -15.22
N ALA A 169 7.01 -12.85 -14.26
CA ALA A 169 6.99 -14.32 -14.18
C ALA A 169 5.56 -14.84 -14.03
N GLN A 170 4.74 -14.16 -13.23
CA GLN A 170 3.33 -14.55 -13.07
C GLN A 170 2.55 -14.32 -14.35
N SER A 171 2.76 -13.20 -15.05
CA SER A 171 2.06 -12.94 -16.30
C SER A 171 2.35 -14.01 -17.36
N GLN A 172 3.57 -14.54 -17.37
CA GLN A 172 3.97 -15.59 -18.32
C GLN A 172 3.20 -16.90 -18.10
N LYS A 173 2.81 -17.19 -16.86
CA LYS A 173 2.08 -18.41 -16.54
C LYS A 173 0.67 -18.43 -17.15
N TYR A 174 0.13 -17.28 -17.49
CA TYR A 174 -1.24 -17.14 -17.97
C TYR A 174 -1.31 -16.84 -19.48
N LYS A 175 -0.19 -16.88 -20.16
CA LYS A 175 -0.17 -16.69 -21.60
C LYS A 175 -0.71 -17.88 -22.38
#